data_288c63e4107d2c7bad797d8efe62ce06
#
_entry.id   288c63e4107d2c7bad797d8efe62ce06
#
_cell.length_a   1.000
_cell.length_b   1.000
_cell.length_c   1.000
_cell.angle_alpha   90.00
_cell.angle_beta   90.00
_cell.angle_gamma   90.00
#
_symmetry.space_group_name_H-M   'P 1'
#
loop_
_entity.id
_entity.type
_entity.pdbx_description
1 polymer ?
#
loop_
_entity_poly.entity_id
_entity_poly.type
_entity_poly.pdbx_seq_one_letter_code
_entity_poly.pdbx_strand_id
1 'polypeptide(L)'
;MSKGTFEVKVGLAEMLKGGVIMDVTNSEQAKIAEDAGACAVMALERIPADIRKDGGISRMSDPEMIEGIQKIVSIPVMAKCRIGHFAEAQVLETLEIDFIDESEVLTPADEHNHIWKHDFKAPFVCGCRNLGEALRRIAEGAAMIRTKGEAGSGNIVEAVRHMRTVMTEIKRVTRLDQEELVAESKNSGAPLSLLQQVAKLGKLPVPNFAAGGIATPADASLMMQLGAESVFVGSGIFKSDDPAARAKAVVEATTHYQDPKSVAKASTGLKNAMKGLDMSEIPEEERLQERGW
;
A
#
# COMPACT_ATOMS: atom_id res chain seq x y z
N MET A 1 -0.78 14.07 -25.98
CA MET A 1 0.35 13.52 -25.18
C MET A 1 0.16 12.03 -25.08
N SER A 2 1.20 11.20 -25.29
CA SER A 2 1.07 9.74 -25.20
C SER A 2 0.78 9.35 -23.76
N LYS A 3 -0.30 8.59 -23.53
CA LYS A 3 -0.56 7.92 -22.24
C LYS A 3 0.59 6.92 -22.02
N GLY A 4 1.15 6.85 -20.80
CA GLY A 4 2.13 5.81 -20.47
C GLY A 4 1.50 4.42 -20.68
N THR A 5 2.24 3.47 -21.25
CA THR A 5 1.73 2.10 -21.40
C THR A 5 1.61 1.43 -20.02
N PHE A 6 0.77 0.43 -19.91
CA PHE A 6 0.62 -0.32 -18.65
C PHE A 6 1.96 -0.96 -18.22
N GLU A 7 2.74 -1.47 -19.17
CA GLU A 7 4.06 -2.04 -18.93
C GLU A 7 5.03 -1.01 -18.33
N VAL A 8 5.03 0.23 -18.81
CA VAL A 8 5.86 1.31 -18.24
C VAL A 8 5.44 1.62 -16.81
N LYS A 9 4.13 1.71 -16.54
CA LYS A 9 3.60 1.95 -15.19
C LYS A 9 4.00 0.83 -14.21
N VAL A 10 3.90 -0.43 -14.64
CA VAL A 10 4.35 -1.59 -13.86
C VAL A 10 5.86 -1.55 -13.66
N GLY A 11 6.63 -1.19 -14.69
CA GLY A 11 8.09 -1.04 -14.60
C GLY A 11 8.52 0.00 -13.55
N LEU A 12 7.80 1.13 -13.45
CA LEU A 12 8.03 2.13 -12.40
C LEU A 12 7.75 1.55 -11.01
N ALA A 13 6.69 0.78 -10.85
CA ALA A 13 6.36 0.11 -9.59
C ALA A 13 7.41 -0.96 -9.20
N GLU A 14 7.93 -1.72 -10.18
CA GLU A 14 8.99 -2.72 -9.97
C GLU A 14 10.28 -2.10 -9.39
N MET A 15 10.58 -0.84 -9.69
CA MET A 15 11.76 -0.14 -9.19
C MET A 15 11.71 0.10 -7.66
N LEU A 16 10.55 0.00 -7.04
CA LEU A 16 10.35 0.23 -5.59
C LEU A 16 10.48 -1.04 -4.75
N LYS A 17 10.67 -2.20 -5.39
CA LYS A 17 10.80 -3.48 -4.68
C LYS A 17 12.00 -3.49 -3.74
N GLY A 18 11.80 -4.13 -2.58
CA GLY A 18 12.83 -4.24 -1.53
C GLY A 18 12.95 -3.00 -0.66
N GLY A 19 12.19 -1.94 -0.95
CA GLY A 19 12.25 -0.69 -0.21
C GLY A 19 11.13 -0.50 0.81
N VAL A 20 11.08 0.69 1.38
CA VAL A 20 10.03 1.15 2.29
C VAL A 20 9.44 2.43 1.75
N ILE A 21 8.11 2.48 1.64
CA ILE A 21 7.36 3.69 1.31
C ILE A 21 6.78 4.23 2.61
N MET A 22 7.04 5.50 2.93
CA MET A 22 6.60 6.09 4.19
C MET A 22 5.51 7.14 3.98
N ASP A 23 4.40 7.00 4.72
CA ASP A 23 3.36 8.03 4.78
C ASP A 23 3.87 9.25 5.54
N VAL A 24 3.75 10.44 4.95
CA VAL A 24 4.25 11.70 5.51
C VAL A 24 3.20 12.79 5.39
N THR A 25 3.16 13.71 6.36
CA THR A 25 2.16 14.80 6.41
C THR A 25 2.77 16.19 6.21
N ASN A 26 4.09 16.27 6.10
CA ASN A 26 4.80 17.55 5.91
C ASN A 26 6.24 17.30 5.41
N SER A 27 6.91 18.37 5.04
CA SER A 27 8.28 18.34 4.53
C SER A 27 9.31 17.81 5.53
N GLU A 28 9.14 18.02 6.83
CA GLU A 28 10.04 17.51 7.86
C GLU A 28 9.98 15.98 7.94
N GLN A 29 8.77 15.41 7.95
CA GLN A 29 8.59 13.96 7.93
C GLN A 29 9.11 13.35 6.63
N ALA A 30 8.89 14.01 5.49
CA ALA A 30 9.42 13.56 4.20
C ALA A 30 10.95 13.51 4.21
N LYS A 31 11.60 14.49 4.82
CA LYS A 31 13.06 14.50 4.96
C LYS A 31 13.55 13.39 5.90
N ILE A 32 12.89 13.15 7.03
CA ILE A 32 13.18 12.02 7.92
C ILE A 32 13.09 10.70 7.15
N ALA A 33 12.05 10.53 6.33
CA ALA A 33 11.86 9.31 5.53
C ALA A 33 12.99 9.11 4.51
N GLU A 34 13.33 10.15 3.75
CA GLU A 34 14.43 10.10 2.78
C GLU A 34 15.78 9.81 3.44
N ASP A 35 16.10 10.51 4.53
CA ASP A 35 17.36 10.33 5.28
C ASP A 35 17.45 8.93 5.94
N ALA A 36 16.32 8.30 6.21
CA ALA A 36 16.26 6.92 6.68
C ALA A 36 16.46 5.88 5.55
N GLY A 37 16.41 6.28 4.29
CA GLY A 37 16.57 5.40 3.13
C GLY A 37 15.23 4.87 2.57
N ALA A 38 14.12 5.57 2.79
CA ALA A 38 12.86 5.26 2.11
C ALA A 38 13.03 5.32 0.59
N CYS A 39 12.38 4.40 -0.15
CA CYS A 39 12.41 4.41 -1.61
C CYS A 39 11.37 5.34 -2.24
N ALA A 40 10.38 5.77 -1.49
CA ALA A 40 9.37 6.75 -1.84
C ALA A 40 8.66 7.28 -0.59
N VAL A 41 7.95 8.39 -0.71
CA VAL A 41 7.03 8.89 0.32
C VAL A 41 5.61 8.97 -0.20
N MET A 42 4.63 8.82 0.71
CA MET A 42 3.21 8.97 0.43
C MET A 42 2.70 10.21 1.16
N ALA A 43 2.34 11.25 0.41
CA ALA A 43 1.79 12.47 0.97
C ALA A 43 0.36 12.28 1.44
N LEU A 44 0.10 12.58 2.72
CA LEU A 44 -1.23 12.58 3.35
C LEU A 44 -1.44 13.85 4.17
N GLU A 45 -2.66 14.35 4.22
CA GLU A 45 -3.02 15.44 5.12
C GLU A 45 -2.91 15.02 6.59
N ARG A 46 -3.33 13.79 6.88
CA ARG A 46 -3.25 13.15 8.20
C ARG A 46 -2.80 11.70 8.05
N ILE A 47 -1.93 11.22 8.93
CA ILE A 47 -1.59 9.79 8.94
C ILE A 47 -2.80 8.95 9.36
N PRO A 48 -2.87 7.67 8.95
CA PRO A 48 -4.06 6.84 9.17
C PRO A 48 -4.55 6.76 10.62
N ALA A 49 -3.65 6.78 11.61
CA ALA A 49 -4.04 6.79 13.02
C ALA A 49 -4.80 8.06 13.42
N ASP A 50 -4.44 9.22 12.87
CA ASP A 50 -5.14 10.47 13.11
C ASP A 50 -6.48 10.53 12.36
N ILE A 51 -6.55 10.01 11.12
CA ILE A 51 -7.81 9.85 10.38
C ILE A 51 -8.82 9.06 11.21
N ARG A 52 -8.38 7.94 11.79
CA ARG A 52 -9.21 7.09 12.65
C ARG A 52 -9.67 7.81 13.91
N LYS A 53 -8.76 8.50 14.58
CA LYS A 53 -9.04 9.22 15.84
C LYS A 53 -10.00 10.39 15.64
N ASP A 54 -9.77 11.19 14.61
CA ASP A 54 -10.53 12.42 14.37
C ASP A 54 -11.88 12.16 13.71
N GLY A 55 -12.02 11.04 12.98
CA GLY A 55 -13.22 10.70 12.23
C GLY A 55 -13.52 11.69 11.09
N GLY A 56 -14.78 11.69 10.65
CA GLY A 56 -15.26 12.57 9.58
C GLY A 56 -14.80 12.15 8.18
N ILE A 57 -14.93 13.07 7.22
CA ILE A 57 -14.59 12.83 5.82
C ILE A 57 -13.11 13.11 5.57
N SER A 58 -12.37 12.10 5.15
CA SER A 58 -10.97 12.20 4.77
C SER A 58 -10.85 12.34 3.25
N ARG A 59 -10.13 13.34 2.79
CA ARG A 59 -10.03 13.74 1.37
C ARG A 59 -8.59 13.75 0.89
N MET A 60 -8.40 14.01 -0.41
CA MET A 60 -7.11 14.32 -1.02
C MET A 60 -6.42 15.46 -0.26
N SER A 61 -5.10 15.37 -0.12
CA SER A 61 -4.27 16.40 0.51
C SER A 61 -4.25 17.69 -0.31
N ASP A 62 -4.00 18.82 0.39
CA ASP A 62 -3.82 20.10 -0.26
C ASP A 62 -2.65 20.07 -1.26
N PRO A 63 -2.82 20.56 -2.50
CA PRO A 63 -1.76 20.63 -3.50
C PRO A 63 -0.50 21.35 -3.03
N GLU A 64 -0.63 22.44 -2.25
CA GLU A 64 0.52 23.19 -1.73
C GLU A 64 1.39 22.32 -0.80
N MET A 65 0.76 21.49 0.03
CA MET A 65 1.47 20.55 0.90
C MET A 65 2.21 19.49 0.06
N ILE A 66 1.58 18.94 -0.98
CA ILE A 66 2.19 17.95 -1.87
C ILE A 66 3.41 18.57 -2.59
N GLU A 67 3.25 19.75 -3.18
CA GLU A 67 4.35 20.49 -3.83
C GLU A 67 5.49 20.82 -2.84
N GLY A 68 5.15 21.13 -1.59
CA GLY A 68 6.13 21.37 -0.52
C GLY A 68 6.98 20.13 -0.25
N ILE A 69 6.38 18.94 -0.26
CA ILE A 69 7.09 17.66 -0.13
C ILE A 69 7.94 17.39 -1.37
N GLN A 70 7.39 17.53 -2.58
CA GLN A 70 8.13 17.33 -3.84
C GLN A 70 9.38 18.20 -3.96
N LYS A 71 9.36 19.42 -3.40
CA LYS A 71 10.52 20.34 -3.41
C LYS A 71 11.66 19.94 -2.48
N ILE A 72 11.37 19.12 -1.44
CA ILE A 72 12.35 18.85 -0.38
C ILE A 72 12.99 17.45 -0.50
N VAL A 73 12.38 16.51 -1.22
CA VAL A 73 12.90 15.16 -1.40
C VAL A 73 13.29 14.91 -2.86
N SER A 74 14.23 13.99 -3.05
CA SER A 74 14.66 13.53 -4.38
C SER A 74 14.08 12.16 -4.76
N ILE A 75 13.43 11.48 -3.81
CA ILE A 75 12.74 10.20 -4.00
C ILE A 75 11.32 10.42 -4.52
N PRO A 76 10.72 9.42 -5.19
CA PRO A 76 9.34 9.51 -5.68
C PRO A 76 8.33 9.93 -4.61
N VAL A 77 7.39 10.79 -5.00
CA VAL A 77 6.29 11.26 -4.16
C VAL A 77 4.98 10.68 -4.66
N MET A 78 4.28 9.97 -3.80
CA MET A 78 2.94 9.43 -4.01
C MET A 78 1.91 10.30 -3.29
N ALA A 79 0.66 10.28 -3.75
CA ALA A 79 -0.45 10.89 -3.04
C ALA A 79 -1.72 10.06 -3.18
N LYS A 80 -2.66 10.22 -2.23
CA LYS A 80 -3.91 9.46 -2.20
C LYS A 80 -5.07 10.26 -2.79
N CYS A 81 -5.93 9.57 -3.55
CA CYS A 81 -7.26 10.02 -3.90
C CYS A 81 -8.32 9.08 -3.30
N ARG A 82 -9.53 9.58 -3.17
CA ARG A 82 -10.68 8.79 -2.70
C ARG A 82 -11.09 7.76 -3.75
N ILE A 83 -11.58 6.61 -3.32
CA ILE A 83 -12.12 5.58 -4.21
C ILE A 83 -13.21 6.19 -5.10
N GLY A 84 -13.09 6.00 -6.41
CA GLY A 84 -14.01 6.49 -7.43
C GLY A 84 -13.89 7.99 -7.76
N HIS A 85 -13.06 8.73 -7.05
CA HIS A 85 -12.94 10.18 -7.25
C HIS A 85 -11.91 10.54 -8.35
N PHE A 86 -12.29 10.29 -9.60
CA PHE A 86 -11.39 10.54 -10.74
C PHE A 86 -10.94 12.02 -10.86
N ALA A 87 -11.75 12.99 -10.38
CA ALA A 87 -11.36 14.40 -10.41
C ALA A 87 -10.21 14.70 -9.43
N GLU A 88 -10.16 14.08 -8.23
CA GLU A 88 -8.98 14.16 -7.35
C GLU A 88 -7.74 13.57 -8.05
N ALA A 89 -7.87 12.42 -8.71
CA ALA A 89 -6.77 11.81 -9.44
C ALA A 89 -6.28 12.71 -10.60
N GLN A 90 -7.19 13.42 -11.28
CA GLN A 90 -6.82 14.40 -12.31
C GLN A 90 -6.02 15.57 -11.72
N VAL A 91 -6.42 16.08 -10.56
CA VAL A 91 -5.65 17.13 -9.85
C VAL A 91 -4.26 16.61 -9.51
N LEU A 92 -4.14 15.40 -8.93
CA LEU A 92 -2.85 14.80 -8.58
C LEU A 92 -1.96 14.61 -9.81
N GLU A 93 -2.53 14.21 -10.95
CA GLU A 93 -1.77 14.06 -12.19
C GLU A 93 -1.25 15.42 -12.72
N THR A 94 -1.97 16.53 -12.51
CA THR A 94 -1.48 17.87 -12.88
C THR A 94 -0.32 18.35 -12.00
N LEU A 95 -0.18 17.82 -10.79
CA LEU A 95 0.95 18.06 -9.89
C LEU A 95 2.17 17.18 -10.23
N GLU A 96 2.10 16.41 -11.34
CA GLU A 96 3.16 15.49 -11.77
C GLU A 96 3.58 14.50 -10.68
N ILE A 97 2.59 14.01 -9.89
CA ILE A 97 2.83 13.03 -8.86
C ILE A 97 3.32 11.70 -9.48
N ASP A 98 4.28 11.04 -8.84
CA ASP A 98 4.88 9.80 -9.37
C ASP A 98 3.94 8.60 -9.33
N PHE A 99 3.09 8.49 -8.29
CA PHE A 99 2.08 7.43 -8.13
C PHE A 99 0.83 7.99 -7.44
N ILE A 100 -0.33 7.49 -7.84
CA ILE A 100 -1.62 7.81 -7.21
C ILE A 100 -2.11 6.57 -6.48
N ASP A 101 -2.36 6.65 -5.17
CA ASP A 101 -3.01 5.59 -4.41
C ASP A 101 -4.51 5.88 -4.31
N GLU A 102 -5.33 5.13 -5.05
CA GLU A 102 -6.78 5.10 -4.87
C GLU A 102 -7.09 4.29 -3.64
N SER A 103 -7.36 4.98 -2.54
CA SER A 103 -7.18 4.43 -1.20
C SER A 103 -8.46 4.37 -0.37
N GLU A 104 -8.69 3.19 0.24
CA GLU A 104 -9.69 2.95 1.28
C GLU A 104 -9.43 3.72 2.57
N VAL A 105 -8.21 4.22 2.77
CA VAL A 105 -7.85 5.05 3.94
C VAL A 105 -8.63 6.37 3.92
N LEU A 106 -8.83 6.94 2.74
CA LEU A 106 -9.71 8.10 2.56
C LEU A 106 -11.17 7.64 2.48
N THR A 107 -12.09 8.57 2.73
CA THR A 107 -13.53 8.29 2.64
C THR A 107 -13.93 8.09 1.17
N PRO A 108 -14.51 6.95 0.78
CA PRO A 108 -14.91 6.71 -0.61
C PRO A 108 -15.84 7.82 -1.14
N ALA A 109 -15.70 8.15 -2.42
CA ALA A 109 -16.58 9.06 -3.14
C ALA A 109 -17.60 8.32 -4.00
N ASP A 110 -17.32 7.06 -4.34
CA ASP A 110 -18.22 6.17 -5.08
C ASP A 110 -18.28 4.81 -4.37
N GLU A 111 -19.47 4.30 -4.15
CA GLU A 111 -19.69 3.03 -3.46
C GLU A 111 -19.57 1.81 -4.39
N HIS A 112 -19.65 2.03 -5.71
CA HIS A 112 -19.72 0.96 -6.70
C HIS A 112 -18.55 0.94 -7.68
N ASN A 113 -17.97 2.11 -7.98
CA ASN A 113 -16.97 2.22 -9.03
C ASN A 113 -15.62 2.67 -8.47
N HIS A 114 -14.57 2.01 -8.92
CA HIS A 114 -13.21 2.50 -8.85
C HIS A 114 -12.87 3.31 -10.12
N ILE A 115 -11.83 4.12 -10.01
CA ILE A 115 -11.33 4.92 -11.14
C ILE A 115 -10.87 4.01 -12.27
N TRP A 116 -11.20 4.35 -13.52
CA TRP A 116 -10.64 3.71 -14.71
C TRP A 116 -9.23 4.25 -14.97
N LYS A 117 -8.22 3.55 -14.47
CA LYS A 117 -6.82 3.99 -14.36
C LYS A 117 -6.07 3.97 -15.69
N HIS A 118 -6.63 3.30 -16.72
CA HIS A 118 -6.07 3.29 -18.06
C HIS A 118 -6.09 4.67 -18.75
N ASP A 119 -6.92 5.59 -18.26
CA ASP A 119 -7.01 6.95 -18.79
C ASP A 119 -5.91 7.90 -18.29
N PHE A 120 -5.18 7.51 -17.26
CA PHE A 120 -4.14 8.31 -16.62
C PHE A 120 -2.74 7.90 -17.10
N LYS A 121 -1.78 8.82 -16.99
CA LYS A 121 -0.34 8.57 -17.22
C LYS A 121 0.32 8.03 -15.95
N ALA A 122 -0.03 8.59 -14.80
CA ALA A 122 0.49 8.17 -13.52
C ALA A 122 0.13 6.71 -13.23
N PRO A 123 1.05 5.89 -12.69
CA PRO A 123 0.73 4.57 -12.18
C PRO A 123 -0.13 4.65 -10.93
N PHE A 124 -1.08 3.73 -10.79
CA PHE A 124 -1.95 3.63 -9.62
C PHE A 124 -1.57 2.48 -8.72
N VAL A 125 -1.73 2.74 -7.41
CA VAL A 125 -1.67 1.76 -6.32
C VAL A 125 -3.08 1.51 -5.80
N CYS A 126 -3.43 0.26 -5.50
CA CYS A 126 -4.69 -0.09 -4.85
C CYS A 126 -4.48 -1.15 -3.76
N GLY A 127 -5.31 -1.10 -2.72
CA GLY A 127 -5.36 -2.10 -1.66
C GLY A 127 -6.18 -3.33 -2.05
N CYS A 128 -5.84 -4.48 -1.48
CA CYS A 128 -6.64 -5.70 -1.59
C CYS A 128 -6.62 -6.51 -0.28
N ARG A 129 -7.62 -7.39 -0.14
CA ARG A 129 -7.73 -8.36 0.97
C ARG A 129 -7.58 -9.80 0.48
N ASN A 130 -7.80 -10.04 -0.83
CA ASN A 130 -7.75 -11.34 -1.47
C ASN A 130 -7.38 -11.21 -2.96
N LEU A 131 -7.17 -12.34 -3.63
CA LEU A 131 -6.77 -12.38 -5.03
C LEU A 131 -7.84 -11.79 -5.96
N GLY A 132 -9.11 -12.08 -5.71
CA GLY A 132 -10.22 -11.57 -6.54
C GLY A 132 -10.25 -10.04 -6.56
N GLU A 133 -10.14 -9.42 -5.40
CA GLU A 133 -10.06 -7.96 -5.25
C GLU A 133 -8.81 -7.40 -5.96
N ALA A 134 -7.64 -8.01 -5.77
CA ALA A 134 -6.41 -7.62 -6.46
C ALA A 134 -6.58 -7.62 -7.97
N LEU A 135 -7.15 -8.69 -8.53
CA LEU A 135 -7.31 -8.83 -9.97
C LEU A 135 -8.35 -7.87 -10.55
N ARG A 136 -9.40 -7.52 -9.81
CA ARG A 136 -10.33 -6.46 -10.23
C ARG A 136 -9.62 -5.11 -10.33
N ARG A 137 -8.81 -4.75 -9.33
CA ARG A 137 -8.00 -3.49 -9.35
C ARG A 137 -7.00 -3.48 -10.51
N ILE A 138 -6.34 -4.61 -10.78
CA ILE A 138 -5.42 -4.73 -11.92
C ILE A 138 -6.17 -4.58 -13.25
N ALA A 139 -7.35 -5.18 -13.37
CA ALA A 139 -8.21 -5.02 -14.57
C ALA A 139 -8.58 -3.56 -14.84
N GLU A 140 -8.79 -2.77 -13.80
CA GLU A 140 -9.04 -1.33 -13.87
C GLU A 140 -7.78 -0.50 -14.18
N GLY A 141 -6.60 -1.14 -14.20
CA GLY A 141 -5.31 -0.50 -14.54
C GLY A 141 -4.40 -0.19 -13.36
N ALA A 142 -4.62 -0.77 -12.18
CA ALA A 142 -3.68 -0.65 -11.07
C ALA A 142 -2.34 -1.30 -11.43
N ALA A 143 -1.24 -0.54 -11.31
CA ALA A 143 0.11 -0.98 -11.63
C ALA A 143 0.87 -1.53 -10.41
N MET A 144 0.29 -1.42 -9.23
CA MET A 144 0.78 -1.93 -7.96
C MET A 144 -0.38 -2.31 -7.06
N ILE A 145 -0.24 -3.43 -6.38
CA ILE A 145 -1.18 -3.88 -5.35
C ILE A 145 -0.49 -3.81 -3.99
N ARG A 146 -1.24 -3.50 -2.95
CA ARG A 146 -0.80 -3.62 -1.56
C ARG A 146 -1.88 -4.31 -0.73
N THR A 147 -1.51 -4.91 0.40
CA THR A 147 -2.53 -5.31 1.38
C THR A 147 -3.26 -4.06 1.91
N LYS A 148 -4.55 -4.18 2.20
CA LYS A 148 -5.26 -3.14 2.95
C LYS A 148 -4.77 -3.10 4.40
N GLY A 149 -4.62 -4.27 5.02
CA GLY A 149 -4.38 -4.36 6.45
C GLY A 149 -5.46 -3.62 7.22
N GLU A 150 -5.14 -3.09 8.39
CA GLU A 150 -5.98 -2.09 9.07
C GLU A 150 -5.11 -0.86 9.35
N ALA A 151 -5.15 0.09 8.42
CA ALA A 151 -4.31 1.28 8.44
C ALA A 151 -4.53 2.10 9.73
N GLY A 152 -3.45 2.55 10.35
CA GLY A 152 -3.49 3.34 11.58
C GLY A 152 -3.74 2.55 12.87
N SER A 153 -3.92 1.23 12.79
CA SER A 153 -4.10 0.38 13.98
C SER A 153 -2.79 0.06 14.71
N GLY A 154 -1.65 0.09 14.02
CA GLY A 154 -0.39 -0.40 14.58
C GLY A 154 -0.40 -1.89 14.94
N ASN A 155 -1.36 -2.64 14.38
CA ASN A 155 -1.54 -4.08 14.54
C ASN A 155 -1.44 -4.76 13.18
N ILE A 156 -0.45 -5.62 13.05
CA ILE A 156 -0.10 -6.27 11.78
C ILE A 156 -1.05 -7.39 11.36
N VAL A 157 -1.95 -7.84 12.25
CA VAL A 157 -2.72 -9.08 12.07
C VAL A 157 -3.53 -9.09 10.77
N GLU A 158 -4.16 -7.97 10.38
CA GLU A 158 -4.96 -7.90 9.16
C GLU A 158 -4.09 -7.93 7.89
N ALA A 159 -2.96 -7.22 7.90
CA ALA A 159 -2.02 -7.27 6.78
C ALA A 159 -1.45 -8.69 6.57
N VAL A 160 -1.14 -9.39 7.66
CA VAL A 160 -0.73 -10.81 7.63
C VAL A 160 -1.83 -11.68 7.05
N ARG A 161 -3.09 -11.48 7.50
CA ARG A 161 -4.25 -12.22 6.97
C ARG A 161 -4.38 -12.01 5.46
N HIS A 162 -4.37 -10.78 5.00
CA HIS A 162 -4.53 -10.45 3.58
C HIS A 162 -3.38 -11.00 2.73
N MET A 163 -2.13 -10.84 3.17
CA MET A 163 -0.99 -11.38 2.43
C MET A 163 -1.06 -12.91 2.32
N ARG A 164 -1.35 -13.59 3.44
CA ARG A 164 -1.50 -15.05 3.43
C ARG A 164 -2.66 -15.51 2.56
N THR A 165 -3.78 -14.79 2.56
CA THR A 165 -4.93 -15.08 1.70
C THR A 165 -4.52 -14.99 0.23
N VAL A 166 -3.96 -13.86 -0.21
CA VAL A 166 -3.50 -13.67 -1.60
C VAL A 166 -2.51 -14.75 -2.01
N MET A 167 -1.48 -15.01 -1.19
CA MET A 167 -0.44 -16.00 -1.52
C MET A 167 -0.98 -17.43 -1.56
N THR A 168 -1.94 -17.77 -0.69
CA THR A 168 -2.59 -19.08 -0.68
C THR A 168 -3.49 -19.26 -1.91
N GLU A 169 -4.26 -18.24 -2.26
CA GLU A 169 -5.13 -18.25 -3.44
C GLU A 169 -4.32 -18.31 -4.74
N ILE A 170 -3.20 -17.61 -4.85
CA ILE A 170 -2.26 -17.74 -5.98
C ILE A 170 -1.79 -19.20 -6.10
N LYS A 171 -1.32 -19.81 -5.01
CA LYS A 171 -0.89 -21.22 -5.00
C LYS A 171 -2.01 -22.17 -5.39
N ARG A 172 -3.25 -21.89 -5.01
CA ARG A 172 -4.42 -22.68 -5.40
C ARG A 172 -4.69 -22.54 -6.91
N VAL A 173 -4.74 -21.32 -7.40
CA VAL A 173 -5.03 -21.01 -8.81
C VAL A 173 -4.02 -21.65 -9.77
N THR A 174 -2.75 -21.78 -9.39
CA THR A 174 -1.72 -22.46 -10.21
C THR A 174 -1.98 -23.95 -10.42
N ARG A 175 -2.90 -24.55 -9.69
CA ARG A 175 -3.22 -26.00 -9.76
C ARG A 175 -4.58 -26.27 -10.42
N LEU A 176 -5.34 -25.22 -10.74
CA LEU A 176 -6.66 -25.34 -11.34
C LEU A 176 -6.56 -25.62 -12.85
N ASP A 177 -7.45 -26.46 -13.37
CA ASP A 177 -7.65 -26.61 -14.79
C ASP A 177 -8.47 -25.47 -15.40
N GLN A 178 -8.73 -25.50 -16.70
CA GLN A 178 -9.43 -24.41 -17.39
C GLN A 178 -10.90 -24.27 -16.96
N GLU A 179 -11.58 -25.36 -16.68
CA GLU A 179 -12.98 -25.34 -16.24
C GLU A 179 -13.07 -24.79 -14.81
N GLU A 180 -12.15 -25.21 -13.95
CA GLU A 180 -12.03 -24.70 -12.58
C GLU A 180 -11.67 -23.22 -12.54
N LEU A 181 -10.80 -22.71 -13.44
CA LEU A 181 -10.50 -21.28 -13.58
C LEU A 181 -11.72 -20.47 -14.00
N VAL A 182 -12.59 -21.01 -14.87
CA VAL A 182 -13.87 -20.36 -15.20
C VAL A 182 -14.79 -20.26 -13.99
N ALA A 183 -14.89 -21.34 -13.20
CA ALA A 183 -15.66 -21.33 -11.96
C ALA A 183 -15.10 -20.32 -10.94
N GLU A 184 -13.78 -20.29 -10.78
CA GLU A 184 -13.09 -19.35 -9.91
C GLU A 184 -13.31 -17.89 -10.34
N SER A 185 -13.28 -17.60 -11.64
CA SER A 185 -13.58 -16.27 -12.17
C SER A 185 -14.98 -15.79 -11.78
N LYS A 186 -15.97 -16.67 -11.87
CA LYS A 186 -17.34 -16.36 -11.44
C LYS A 186 -17.42 -16.09 -9.92
N ASN A 187 -16.76 -16.92 -9.12
CA ASN A 187 -16.83 -16.86 -7.67
C ASN A 187 -16.12 -15.63 -7.10
N SER A 188 -14.95 -15.30 -7.65
CA SER A 188 -14.11 -14.19 -7.19
C SER A 188 -14.46 -12.84 -7.83
N GLY A 189 -15.24 -12.85 -8.93
CA GLY A 189 -15.50 -11.66 -9.75
C GLY A 189 -14.26 -11.14 -10.48
N ALA A 190 -13.18 -11.95 -10.54
CA ALA A 190 -11.95 -11.59 -11.25
C ALA A 190 -12.05 -11.95 -12.75
N PRO A 191 -11.47 -11.14 -13.65
CA PRO A 191 -11.40 -11.49 -15.07
C PRO A 191 -10.67 -12.80 -15.29
N LEU A 192 -11.27 -13.70 -16.09
CA LEU A 192 -10.69 -15.03 -16.39
C LEU A 192 -9.27 -14.92 -16.97
N SER A 193 -9.04 -13.95 -17.86
CA SER A 193 -7.72 -13.73 -18.47
C SER A 193 -6.63 -13.42 -17.45
N LEU A 194 -6.94 -12.66 -16.40
CA LEU A 194 -5.99 -12.39 -15.32
C LEU A 194 -5.77 -13.58 -14.41
N LEU A 195 -6.81 -14.38 -14.13
CA LEU A 195 -6.65 -15.64 -13.40
C LEU A 195 -5.76 -16.63 -14.17
N GLN A 196 -5.97 -16.77 -15.49
CA GLN A 196 -5.10 -17.56 -16.36
C GLN A 196 -3.65 -17.05 -16.36
N GLN A 197 -3.46 -15.72 -16.35
CA GLN A 197 -2.13 -15.14 -16.25
C GLN A 197 -1.48 -15.46 -14.90
N VAL A 198 -2.19 -15.32 -13.78
CA VAL A 198 -1.69 -15.71 -12.45
C VAL A 198 -1.39 -17.19 -12.37
N ALA A 199 -2.26 -18.05 -12.91
CA ALA A 199 -2.03 -19.50 -12.96
C ALA A 199 -0.71 -19.85 -13.67
N LYS A 200 -0.40 -19.16 -14.76
CA LYS A 200 0.83 -19.33 -15.53
C LYS A 200 2.06 -18.73 -14.84
N LEU A 201 1.95 -17.56 -14.23
CA LEU A 201 3.06 -16.83 -13.62
C LEU A 201 3.40 -17.32 -12.21
N GLY A 202 2.44 -17.88 -11.48
CA GLY A 202 2.58 -18.20 -10.05
C GLY A 202 2.68 -16.97 -9.13
N LYS A 203 2.34 -15.78 -9.65
CA LYS A 203 2.35 -14.49 -8.94
C LYS A 203 1.39 -13.51 -9.59
N LEU A 204 1.14 -12.37 -8.93
CA LEU A 204 0.44 -11.25 -9.56
C LEU A 204 1.25 -10.69 -10.75
N PRO A 205 0.58 -10.17 -11.79
CA PRO A 205 1.27 -9.53 -12.93
C PRO A 205 1.83 -8.13 -12.61
N VAL A 206 1.62 -7.64 -11.39
CA VAL A 206 2.13 -6.37 -10.86
C VAL A 206 2.76 -6.60 -9.49
N PRO A 207 3.63 -5.69 -8.99
CA PRO A 207 4.18 -5.79 -7.64
C PRO A 207 3.10 -5.87 -6.56
N ASN A 208 3.36 -6.69 -5.52
CA ASN A 208 2.48 -6.87 -4.39
C ASN A 208 3.20 -6.48 -3.09
N PHE A 209 2.81 -5.36 -2.50
CA PHE A 209 3.42 -4.80 -1.32
C PHE A 209 2.56 -5.04 -0.08
N ALA A 210 3.13 -4.82 1.10
CA ALA A 210 2.39 -4.90 2.35
C ALA A 210 2.10 -3.51 2.91
N ALA A 211 0.90 -3.31 3.41
CA ALA A 211 0.48 -2.09 4.11
C ALA A 211 -0.50 -2.42 5.23
N GLY A 212 -0.60 -1.52 6.19
CA GLY A 212 -1.58 -1.57 7.28
C GLY A 212 -1.09 -2.29 8.53
N GLY A 213 -0.74 -1.52 9.56
CA GLY A 213 -0.43 -2.03 10.89
C GLY A 213 1.03 -2.33 11.18
N ILE A 214 1.96 -2.11 10.26
CA ILE A 214 3.41 -2.27 10.51
C ILE A 214 3.86 -1.21 11.52
N ALA A 215 4.43 -1.63 12.65
CA ALA A 215 4.87 -0.74 13.74
C ALA A 215 6.29 -1.01 14.21
N THR A 216 6.86 -2.18 13.87
CA THR A 216 8.20 -2.60 14.32
C THR A 216 9.05 -3.11 13.14
N PRO A 217 10.39 -3.12 13.29
CA PRO A 217 11.27 -3.74 12.29
C PRO A 217 10.92 -5.22 12.02
N ALA A 218 10.57 -5.97 13.07
CA ALA A 218 10.18 -7.37 12.93
C ALA A 218 8.87 -7.55 12.16
N ASP A 219 7.89 -6.62 12.27
CA ASP A 219 6.68 -6.64 11.44
C ASP A 219 7.01 -6.50 9.95
N ALA A 220 7.92 -5.57 9.60
CA ALA A 220 8.34 -5.38 8.23
C ALA A 220 9.03 -6.64 7.67
N SER A 221 9.95 -7.22 8.44
CA SER A 221 10.59 -8.49 8.10
C SER A 221 9.58 -9.62 7.92
N LEU A 222 8.58 -9.74 8.83
CA LEU A 222 7.52 -10.74 8.71
C LEU A 222 6.76 -10.61 7.38
N MET A 223 6.35 -9.40 7.02
CA MET A 223 5.61 -9.19 5.77
C MET A 223 6.44 -9.54 4.54
N MET A 224 7.72 -9.18 4.51
CA MET A 224 8.63 -9.55 3.43
C MET A 224 8.80 -11.07 3.34
N GLN A 225 8.95 -11.78 4.47
CA GLN A 225 9.05 -13.24 4.50
C GLN A 225 7.75 -13.94 4.08
N LEU A 226 6.60 -13.30 4.26
CA LEU A 226 5.30 -13.80 3.80
C LEU A 226 5.08 -13.63 2.29
N GLY A 227 5.97 -12.90 1.60
CA GLY A 227 5.94 -12.72 0.16
C GLY A 227 5.59 -11.31 -0.32
N ALA A 228 5.56 -10.33 0.58
CA ALA A 228 5.53 -8.93 0.17
C ALA A 228 6.84 -8.57 -0.55
N GLU A 229 6.73 -7.74 -1.59
CA GLU A 229 7.88 -7.30 -2.37
C GLU A 229 8.42 -5.94 -1.89
N SER A 230 7.69 -5.27 -1.00
CA SER A 230 8.04 -4.03 -0.31
C SER A 230 7.01 -3.75 0.79
N VAL A 231 7.21 -2.69 1.59
CA VAL A 231 6.27 -2.31 2.65
C VAL A 231 5.93 -0.83 2.61
N PHE A 232 4.67 -0.51 2.95
CA PHE A 232 4.20 0.84 3.29
C PHE A 232 4.09 0.97 4.80
N VAL A 233 4.64 2.03 5.36
CA VAL A 233 4.59 2.29 6.80
C VAL A 233 4.32 3.77 7.05
N GLY A 234 3.30 4.07 7.83
CA GLY A 234 2.93 5.45 8.16
C GLY A 234 2.91 5.69 9.66
N SER A 235 1.77 5.41 10.28
CA SER A 235 1.56 5.63 11.71
C SER A 235 2.60 4.91 12.58
N GLY A 236 3.07 3.73 12.17
CA GLY A 236 4.09 2.97 12.89
C GLY A 236 5.43 3.71 13.03
N ILE A 237 5.74 4.62 12.10
CA ILE A 237 6.92 5.49 12.18
C ILE A 237 6.59 6.74 13.02
N PHE A 238 5.63 7.55 12.57
CA PHE A 238 5.43 8.91 13.08
C PHE A 238 4.62 9.01 14.38
N LYS A 239 4.06 7.89 14.87
CA LYS A 239 3.48 7.76 16.22
C LYS A 239 4.38 7.00 17.20
N SER A 240 5.61 6.67 16.82
CA SER A 240 6.63 6.17 17.74
C SER A 240 7.30 7.32 18.50
N ASP A 241 7.96 7.00 19.62
CA ASP A 241 8.67 8.00 20.42
C ASP A 241 9.93 8.57 19.75
N ASP A 242 10.41 7.94 18.67
CA ASP A 242 11.56 8.36 17.89
C ASP A 242 11.40 7.97 16.41
N PRO A 243 10.71 8.82 15.61
CA PRO A 243 10.42 8.51 14.21
C PRO A 243 11.68 8.28 13.36
N ALA A 244 12.73 9.06 13.55
CA ALA A 244 13.95 8.94 12.72
C ALA A 244 14.66 7.60 12.96
N ALA A 245 14.84 7.19 14.22
CA ALA A 245 15.42 5.90 14.56
C ALA A 245 14.51 4.75 14.09
N ARG A 246 13.20 4.89 14.26
CA ARG A 246 12.22 3.88 13.83
C ARG A 246 12.21 3.70 12.31
N ALA A 247 12.21 4.79 11.56
CA ALA A 247 12.26 4.77 10.09
C ALA A 247 13.49 4.01 9.59
N LYS A 248 14.67 4.37 10.08
CA LYS A 248 15.93 3.71 9.73
C LYS A 248 15.92 2.21 10.07
N ALA A 249 15.41 1.84 11.25
CA ALA A 249 15.31 0.47 11.69
C ALA A 249 14.37 -0.37 10.82
N VAL A 250 13.24 0.20 10.37
CA VAL A 250 12.31 -0.46 9.46
C VAL A 250 12.92 -0.65 8.08
N VAL A 251 13.64 0.35 7.55
CA VAL A 251 14.37 0.22 6.27
C VAL A 251 15.40 -0.90 6.35
N GLU A 252 16.21 -0.93 7.40
CA GLU A 252 17.23 -1.97 7.61
C GLU A 252 16.62 -3.37 7.68
N ALA A 253 15.55 -3.53 8.47
CA ALA A 253 14.84 -4.81 8.60
C ALA A 253 14.12 -5.24 7.31
N THR A 254 13.67 -4.32 6.49
CA THR A 254 13.08 -4.63 5.18
C THR A 254 14.16 -5.07 4.20
N THR A 255 15.29 -4.37 4.18
CA THR A 255 16.42 -4.69 3.28
C THR A 255 17.02 -6.07 3.62
N HIS A 256 17.17 -6.37 4.90
CA HIS A 256 17.81 -7.59 5.40
C HIS A 256 16.81 -8.57 6.04
N TYR A 257 15.59 -8.62 5.53
CA TYR A 257 14.49 -9.36 6.16
C TYR A 257 14.73 -10.86 6.36
N GLN A 258 15.64 -11.47 5.59
CA GLN A 258 16.00 -12.88 5.70
C GLN A 258 17.12 -13.15 6.72
N ASP A 259 17.78 -12.11 7.23
CA ASP A 259 18.82 -12.26 8.25
C ASP A 259 18.29 -11.88 9.65
N PRO A 260 17.96 -12.86 10.51
CA PRO A 260 17.45 -12.58 11.85
C PRO A 260 18.43 -11.78 12.73
N LYS A 261 19.73 -11.84 12.47
CA LYS A 261 20.72 -11.07 13.22
C LYS A 261 20.65 -9.58 12.88
N SER A 262 20.52 -9.26 11.60
CA SER A 262 20.30 -7.88 11.14
C SER A 262 18.97 -7.32 11.66
N VAL A 263 17.88 -8.10 11.61
CA VAL A 263 16.59 -7.69 12.17
C VAL A 263 16.66 -7.48 13.68
N ALA A 264 17.33 -8.37 14.42
CA ALA A 264 17.56 -8.22 15.87
C ALA A 264 18.36 -6.94 16.18
N LYS A 265 19.44 -6.69 15.43
CA LYS A 265 20.23 -5.46 15.56
C LYS A 265 19.39 -4.21 15.30
N ALA A 266 18.62 -4.19 14.22
CA ALA A 266 17.72 -3.09 13.89
C ALA A 266 16.64 -2.85 14.96
N SER A 267 16.21 -3.90 15.67
CA SER A 267 15.20 -3.84 16.74
C SER A 267 15.78 -3.41 18.09
N THR A 268 17.10 -3.31 18.23
CA THR A 268 17.77 -3.06 19.53
C THR A 268 17.83 -1.56 19.84
N GLY A 269 17.50 -1.19 21.08
CA GLY A 269 17.66 0.17 21.59
C GLY A 269 16.65 1.20 21.05
N LEU A 270 15.61 0.76 20.37
CA LEU A 270 14.51 1.62 19.93
C LEU A 270 13.64 2.03 21.13
N LYS A 271 13.19 3.28 21.14
CA LYS A 271 12.15 3.76 22.06
C LYS A 271 10.81 3.08 21.75
N ASN A 272 9.76 3.41 22.51
CA ASN A 272 8.45 2.77 22.35
C ASN A 272 7.93 2.87 20.91
N ALA A 273 7.37 1.77 20.43
CA ALA A 273 6.55 1.76 19.23
C ALA A 273 5.21 2.48 19.49
N MET A 274 4.46 2.81 18.46
CA MET A 274 3.09 3.27 18.64
C MET A 274 2.30 2.23 19.47
N LYS A 275 1.38 2.70 20.32
CA LYS A 275 0.59 1.84 21.23
C LYS A 275 -0.19 0.76 20.48
N GLY A 276 -0.72 1.11 19.30
CA GLY A 276 -1.58 0.21 18.53
C GLY A 276 -2.96 -0.02 19.16
N LEU A 277 -3.81 -0.73 18.40
CA LEU A 277 -5.18 -1.11 18.78
C LEU A 277 -5.37 -2.59 18.55
N ASP A 278 -6.08 -3.28 19.47
CA ASP A 278 -6.57 -4.61 19.17
C ASP A 278 -7.72 -4.55 18.17
N MET A 279 -7.83 -5.55 17.27
CA MET A 279 -8.90 -5.57 16.28
C MET A 279 -10.30 -5.68 16.89
N SER A 280 -10.42 -6.21 18.11
CA SER A 280 -11.68 -6.23 18.86
C SER A 280 -12.12 -4.85 19.37
N GLU A 281 -11.21 -3.89 19.43
CA GLU A 281 -11.49 -2.50 19.81
C GLU A 281 -12.01 -1.67 18.63
N ILE A 282 -11.97 -2.20 17.39
CA ILE A 282 -12.39 -1.50 16.18
C ILE A 282 -13.69 -2.14 15.67
N PRO A 283 -14.85 -1.46 15.81
CA PRO A 283 -16.11 -1.91 15.24
C PRO A 283 -15.98 -2.21 13.75
N GLU A 284 -16.71 -3.23 13.27
CA GLU A 284 -16.57 -3.67 11.87
C GLU A 284 -16.88 -2.54 10.87
N GLU A 285 -17.88 -1.74 11.15
CA GLU A 285 -18.30 -0.58 10.36
C GLU A 285 -17.26 0.56 10.33
N GLU A 286 -16.32 0.58 11.27
CA GLU A 286 -15.23 1.56 11.33
C GLU A 286 -13.93 1.07 10.70
N ARG A 287 -13.87 -0.21 10.27
CA ARG A 287 -12.68 -0.77 9.65
C ARG A 287 -12.47 -0.20 8.26
N LEU A 288 -11.32 0.43 8.06
CA LEU A 288 -10.98 1.07 6.79
C LEU A 288 -10.85 0.03 5.66
N GLN A 289 -10.40 -1.18 5.97
CA GLN A 289 -10.23 -2.28 5.02
C GLN A 289 -11.54 -2.71 4.34
N GLU A 290 -12.69 -2.46 4.96
CA GLU A 290 -13.98 -2.86 4.40
C GLU A 290 -14.46 -1.94 3.27
N ARG A 291 -13.85 -0.77 3.11
CA ARG A 291 -14.19 0.20 2.06
C ARG A 291 -13.75 -0.28 0.69
N GLY A 292 -14.59 -0.09 -0.32
CA GLY A 292 -14.27 -0.29 -1.73
C GLY A 292 -13.76 -1.69 -2.05
N TRP A 293 -14.58 -2.68 -1.85
CA TRP A 293 -14.25 -4.08 -2.17
C TRP A 293 -14.34 -4.42 -3.67
#